data_3c6b82af280d9dccf0075048385014ab
#
_entry.id   3c6b82af280d9dccf0075048385014ab
#
_cell.length_a   1.000
_cell.length_b   1.000
_cell.length_c   1.000
_cell.angle_alpha   90.00
_cell.angle_beta   90.00
_cell.angle_gamma   90.00
#
_symmetry.space_group_name_H-M   'P 1'
#
loop_
_entity.id
_entity.type
_entity.pdbx_description
1 polymer ?
#
loop_
_entity_poly.entity_id
_entity_poly.type
_entity_poly.pdbx_seq_one_letter_code
_entity_poly.pdbx_strand_id
1 'polypeptide(L)'
;MRDGKTMVLYVEDEPSLTELLRTGLGLFGMTVCPIYCSAEELLSKIGSREYAEADILFLDIRLPGLTGLELARRLRSRGEARPIVIVSAYNRPDSDVLEEIRATFQPKPFDFDEIVHTIQALVKC
;
A
#
# COMPACT_ATOMS: atom_id res chain seq x y z
N MET A 1 21.10 -2.45 0.58
CA MET A 1 20.22 -1.32 0.84
C MET A 1 20.08 -0.45 -0.39
N ARG A 2 18.86 -0.14 -0.75
CA ARG A 2 18.59 0.66 -1.93
C ARG A 2 18.79 2.13 -1.59
N ASP A 3 19.73 2.80 -2.11
CA ASP A 3 19.98 4.25 -2.01
C ASP A 3 19.33 4.99 -0.81
N GLY A 4 18.87 4.28 0.18
CA GLY A 4 18.19 4.86 1.33
C GLY A 4 16.75 5.29 1.08
N LYS A 5 16.21 5.06 -0.11
CA LYS A 5 14.84 5.47 -0.44
C LYS A 5 13.84 4.41 -0.03
N THR A 6 12.72 4.87 0.52
CA THR A 6 11.61 3.98 0.83
C THR A 6 10.87 3.61 -0.45
N MET A 7 10.60 2.32 -0.60
CA MET A 7 9.86 1.80 -1.76
C MET A 7 8.45 1.48 -1.33
N VAL A 8 7.48 2.10 -1.98
CA VAL A 8 6.06 1.93 -1.68
C VAL A 8 5.38 1.16 -2.81
N LEU A 9 4.87 -0.02 -2.50
CA LEU A 9 4.05 -0.78 -3.45
C LEU A 9 2.63 -0.26 -3.34
N TYR A 10 1.99 0.00 -4.47
CA TYR A 10 0.65 0.59 -4.48
C TYR A 10 -0.27 -0.21 -5.40
N VAL A 11 -1.45 -0.61 -4.89
CA VAL A 11 -2.46 -1.27 -5.70
C VAL A 11 -3.64 -0.32 -5.83
N GLU A 12 -3.87 0.15 -7.04
CA GLU A 12 -4.85 1.17 -7.35
C GLU A 12 -5.18 1.10 -8.84
N ASP A 13 -6.47 1.10 -9.20
CA ASP A 13 -6.85 0.99 -10.60
C ASP A 13 -7.09 2.35 -11.28
N GLU A 14 -6.99 3.45 -10.55
CA GLU A 14 -7.23 4.79 -11.08
C GLU A 14 -5.90 5.48 -11.39
N PRO A 15 -5.55 5.65 -12.69
CA PRO A 15 -4.23 6.20 -13.04
C PRO A 15 -3.94 7.59 -12.47
N SER A 16 -4.96 8.43 -12.34
CA SER A 16 -4.74 9.78 -11.80
C SER A 16 -4.32 9.71 -10.34
N LEU A 17 -4.82 8.73 -9.58
CA LEU A 17 -4.45 8.56 -8.18
C LEU A 17 -3.07 7.96 -8.05
N THR A 18 -2.69 7.02 -8.93
CA THR A 18 -1.35 6.46 -8.87
C THR A 18 -0.31 7.53 -9.19
N GLU A 19 -0.62 8.39 -10.15
CA GLU A 19 0.30 9.47 -10.50
C GLU A 19 0.40 10.51 -9.40
N LEU A 20 -0.73 10.81 -8.76
CA LEU A 20 -0.75 11.74 -7.65
C LEU A 20 0.12 11.25 -6.50
N LEU A 21 -0.03 9.99 -6.11
CA LEU A 21 0.75 9.43 -5.01
C LEU A 21 2.24 9.38 -5.37
N ARG A 22 2.54 8.95 -6.61
CA ARG A 22 3.93 8.88 -7.07
C ARG A 22 4.60 10.25 -7.00
N THR A 23 3.93 11.27 -7.52
CA THR A 23 4.49 12.62 -7.55
C THR A 23 4.62 13.18 -6.14
N GLY A 24 3.57 13.04 -5.33
CA GLY A 24 3.58 13.57 -3.98
C GLY A 24 4.64 12.95 -3.10
N LEU A 25 4.73 11.63 -3.08
CA LEU A 25 5.73 10.96 -2.27
C LEU A 25 7.13 11.16 -2.82
N GLY A 26 7.24 11.33 -4.15
CA GLY A 26 8.53 11.62 -4.77
C GLY A 26 9.16 12.90 -4.25
N LEU A 27 8.33 13.89 -3.90
CA LEU A 27 8.83 15.14 -3.32
C LEU A 27 9.46 14.93 -1.94
N PHE A 28 9.13 13.83 -1.29
CA PHE A 28 9.68 13.49 0.02
C PHE A 28 10.75 12.41 -0.07
N GLY A 29 11.24 12.14 -1.28
CA GLY A 29 12.32 11.17 -1.48
C GLY A 29 11.88 9.71 -1.43
N MET A 30 10.58 9.45 -1.58
CA MET A 30 10.05 8.08 -1.60
C MET A 30 9.69 7.68 -3.01
N THR A 31 9.82 6.39 -3.32
CA THR A 31 9.53 5.87 -4.65
C THR A 31 8.30 4.99 -4.60
N VAL A 32 7.32 5.27 -5.44
CA VAL A 32 6.13 4.43 -5.54
C VAL A 32 6.33 3.47 -6.70
N CYS A 33 6.71 2.26 -6.37
CA CYS A 33 7.00 1.21 -7.33
C CYS A 33 7.11 -0.11 -6.57
N PRO A 34 6.47 -1.19 -7.03
CA PRO A 34 5.63 -1.27 -8.24
C PRO A 34 4.23 -0.74 -8.00
N ILE A 35 3.51 -0.50 -9.10
CA ILE A 35 2.10 -0.13 -9.07
C ILE A 35 1.34 -1.22 -9.81
N TYR A 36 0.31 -1.77 -9.16
CA TYR A 36 -0.54 -2.80 -9.75
C TYR A 36 -1.97 -2.28 -9.86
N CYS A 37 -2.68 -2.69 -10.90
CA CYS A 37 -4.04 -2.23 -11.17
C CYS A 37 -5.10 -3.05 -10.45
N SER A 38 -4.74 -4.22 -9.92
CA SER A 38 -5.71 -5.11 -9.27
C SER A 38 -5.00 -5.98 -8.26
N ALA A 39 -5.80 -6.58 -7.37
CA ALA A 39 -5.27 -7.53 -6.40
C ALA A 39 -4.71 -8.75 -7.11
N GLU A 40 -5.38 -9.18 -8.17
CA GLU A 40 -4.95 -10.36 -8.94
C GLU A 40 -3.59 -10.14 -9.57
N GLU A 41 -3.34 -8.92 -10.05
CA GLU A 41 -2.04 -8.60 -10.62
C GLU A 41 -0.95 -8.71 -9.56
N LEU A 42 -1.18 -8.15 -8.38
CA LEU A 42 -0.21 -8.27 -7.28
C LEU A 42 0.05 -9.73 -6.96
N LEU A 43 -1.02 -10.52 -6.84
CA LEU A 43 -0.87 -11.93 -6.47
C LEU A 43 -0.03 -12.69 -7.50
N SER A 44 -0.11 -12.30 -8.76
CA SER A 44 0.69 -12.93 -9.82
C SER A 44 2.17 -12.54 -9.73
N LYS A 45 2.51 -11.52 -8.94
CA LYS A 45 3.87 -11.01 -8.84
C LYS A 45 4.55 -11.30 -7.50
N ILE A 46 3.93 -12.13 -6.66
CA ILE A 46 4.46 -12.37 -5.32
C ILE A 46 5.89 -12.91 -5.33
N GLY A 47 6.26 -13.70 -6.33
CA GLY A 47 7.62 -14.21 -6.41
C GLY A 47 8.61 -13.28 -7.09
N SER A 48 8.19 -12.08 -7.48
CA SER A 48 9.06 -11.18 -8.23
C SER A 48 9.96 -10.36 -7.30
N ARG A 49 11.07 -9.87 -7.88
CA ARG A 49 11.98 -9.00 -7.15
C ARG A 49 11.30 -7.69 -6.75
N GLU A 50 10.50 -7.12 -7.67
CA GLU A 50 9.85 -5.84 -7.39
C GLU A 50 8.91 -5.93 -6.20
N TYR A 51 8.20 -7.05 -6.06
CA TYR A 51 7.34 -7.27 -4.90
C TYR A 51 8.19 -7.39 -3.63
N ALA A 52 9.28 -8.13 -3.71
CA ALA A 52 10.13 -8.37 -2.55
C ALA A 52 10.84 -7.11 -2.05
N GLU A 53 11.11 -6.16 -2.95
CA GLU A 53 11.88 -4.96 -2.59
C GLU A 53 11.05 -3.86 -1.98
N ALA A 54 9.72 -3.97 -1.98
CA ALA A 54 8.88 -2.95 -1.37
C ALA A 54 9.04 -2.96 0.15
N ASP A 55 8.98 -1.78 0.73
CA ASP A 55 9.10 -1.62 2.18
C ASP A 55 7.74 -1.58 2.86
N ILE A 56 6.71 -1.15 2.13
CA ILE A 56 5.37 -0.96 2.66
C ILE A 56 4.38 -1.13 1.51
N LEU A 57 3.20 -1.66 1.82
CA LEU A 57 2.16 -1.91 0.84
C LEU A 57 0.96 -1.01 1.08
N PHE A 58 0.59 -0.24 0.05
CA PHE A 58 -0.62 0.58 0.04
C PHE A 58 -1.66 -0.11 -0.82
N LEU A 59 -2.80 -0.47 -0.23
CA LEU A 59 -3.85 -1.21 -0.92
C LEU A 59 -5.14 -0.43 -0.89
N ASP A 60 -5.69 -0.10 -2.07
CA ASP A 60 -7.00 0.51 -2.16
C ASP A 60 -8.06 -0.55 -1.86
N ILE A 61 -9.12 -0.17 -1.15
CA ILE A 61 -10.22 -1.11 -0.88
C ILE A 61 -11.00 -1.40 -2.16
N ARG A 62 -11.33 -0.35 -2.91
CA ARG A 62 -12.20 -0.47 -4.08
C ARG A 62 -11.38 -0.81 -5.32
N LEU A 63 -11.18 -2.10 -5.53
CA LEU A 63 -10.44 -2.61 -6.68
C LEU A 63 -11.37 -3.50 -7.51
N PRO A 64 -11.11 -3.65 -8.80
CA PRO A 64 -11.86 -4.64 -9.59
C PRO A 64 -11.50 -6.04 -9.08
N GLY A 65 -12.49 -6.91 -9.01
CA GLY A 65 -12.28 -8.27 -8.49
C GLY A 65 -12.15 -8.28 -6.98
N LEU A 66 -11.05 -8.81 -6.47
CA LEU A 66 -10.82 -8.85 -5.03
C LEU A 66 -10.65 -7.45 -4.47
N THR A 67 -11.23 -7.20 -3.30
CA THR A 67 -11.03 -5.91 -2.62
C THR A 67 -9.66 -5.85 -1.97
N GLY A 68 -9.24 -4.64 -1.60
CA GLY A 68 -7.98 -4.48 -0.87
C GLY A 68 -7.97 -5.19 0.47
N LEU A 69 -9.13 -5.30 1.14
CA LEU A 69 -9.21 -6.00 2.41
C LEU A 69 -9.03 -7.50 2.21
N GLU A 70 -9.64 -8.05 1.17
CA GLU A 70 -9.46 -9.47 0.83
C GLU A 70 -8.03 -9.76 0.44
N LEU A 71 -7.43 -8.86 -0.32
CA LEU A 71 -6.02 -8.99 -0.69
C LEU A 71 -5.14 -9.01 0.55
N ALA A 72 -5.37 -8.09 1.48
CA ALA A 72 -4.59 -8.04 2.72
C ALA A 72 -4.69 -9.33 3.51
N ARG A 73 -5.90 -9.90 3.59
CA ARG A 73 -6.09 -11.18 4.28
C ARG A 73 -5.28 -12.28 3.63
N ARG A 74 -5.30 -12.34 2.30
CA ARG A 74 -4.55 -13.37 1.57
C ARG A 74 -3.05 -13.20 1.77
N LEU A 75 -2.57 -11.96 1.76
CA LEU A 75 -1.15 -11.71 1.99
C LEU A 75 -0.73 -12.12 3.38
N ARG A 76 -1.53 -11.76 4.38
CA ARG A 76 -1.20 -12.15 5.75
C ARG A 76 -1.20 -13.67 5.94
N SER A 77 -2.14 -14.37 5.30
CA SER A 77 -2.16 -15.84 5.40
C SER A 77 -0.96 -16.49 4.71
N ARG A 78 -0.31 -15.79 3.80
CA ARG A 78 0.91 -16.29 3.17
C ARG A 78 2.17 -15.93 3.96
N GLY A 79 2.02 -15.28 5.10
CA GLY A 79 3.15 -14.90 5.93
C GLY A 79 3.71 -13.52 5.66
N GLU A 80 2.99 -12.68 4.90
CA GLU A 80 3.45 -11.32 4.64
C GLU A 80 3.47 -10.52 5.95
N ALA A 81 4.64 -10.04 6.33
CA ALA A 81 4.83 -9.34 7.61
C ALA A 81 5.04 -7.83 7.46
N ARG A 82 5.24 -7.33 6.24
CA ARG A 82 5.50 -5.92 6.03
C ARG A 82 4.28 -5.06 6.36
N PRO A 83 4.48 -3.78 6.67
CA PRO A 83 3.34 -2.89 6.95
C PRO A 83 2.39 -2.80 5.77
N ILE A 84 1.09 -2.80 6.07
CA ILE A 84 0.04 -2.62 5.07
C ILE A 84 -0.77 -1.39 5.47
N VAL A 85 -0.99 -0.50 4.50
CA VAL A 85 -1.85 0.67 4.66
C VAL A 85 -3.04 0.48 3.72
N ILE A 86 -4.24 0.51 4.29
CA ILE A 86 -5.47 0.44 3.51
C ILE A 86 -5.91 1.86 3.20
N VAL A 87 -6.14 2.15 1.91
CA VAL A 87 -6.58 3.49 1.49
C VAL A 87 -7.98 3.43 0.93
N SER A 88 -8.79 4.45 1.21
CA SER A 88 -10.15 4.51 0.69
C SER A 88 -10.70 5.93 0.81
N ALA A 89 -11.57 6.29 -0.16
CA ALA A 89 -12.34 7.53 -0.12
C ALA A 89 -13.64 7.34 0.66
N TYR A 90 -13.90 6.11 1.08
CA TYR A 90 -15.15 5.74 1.71
C TYR A 90 -14.95 5.50 3.20
N ASN A 91 -15.93 4.85 3.82
CA ASN A 91 -15.89 4.65 5.26
C ASN A 91 -14.67 3.83 5.70
N ARG A 92 -14.12 4.21 6.83
CA ARG A 92 -13.04 3.47 7.45
C ARG A 92 -13.52 2.06 7.82
N PRO A 93 -12.74 1.01 7.54
CA PRO A 93 -13.09 -0.33 7.99
C PRO A 93 -13.16 -0.39 9.52
N ASP A 94 -13.91 -1.35 10.03
CA ASP A 94 -14.01 -1.56 11.48
C ASP A 94 -12.62 -1.82 12.07
N SER A 95 -12.42 -1.37 13.30
CA SER A 95 -11.14 -1.59 13.99
C SER A 95 -10.78 -3.06 14.07
N ASP A 96 -11.79 -3.93 14.25
CA ASP A 96 -11.55 -5.37 14.31
C ASP A 96 -10.95 -5.90 13.01
N VAL A 97 -11.44 -5.40 11.87
CA VAL A 97 -10.93 -5.81 10.57
C VAL A 97 -9.49 -5.34 10.39
N LEU A 98 -9.22 -4.09 10.75
CA LEU A 98 -7.87 -3.55 10.63
C LEU A 98 -6.89 -4.29 11.54
N GLU A 99 -7.32 -4.67 12.74
CA GLU A 99 -6.48 -5.46 13.65
C GLU A 99 -6.22 -6.86 13.09
N GLU A 100 -7.25 -7.47 12.53
CA GLU A 100 -7.14 -8.82 11.97
C GLU A 100 -6.05 -8.86 10.90
N ILE A 101 -6.03 -7.88 10.01
CA ILE A 101 -5.06 -7.83 8.92
C ILE A 101 -3.81 -7.04 9.29
N ARG A 102 -3.75 -6.52 10.50
CA ARG A 102 -2.64 -5.72 11.00
C ARG A 102 -2.31 -4.58 10.04
N ALA A 103 -3.32 -3.78 9.70
CA ALA A 103 -3.19 -2.69 8.75
C ALA A 103 -3.55 -1.35 9.39
N THR A 104 -2.99 -0.30 8.81
CA THR A 104 -3.30 1.09 9.15
C THR A 104 -4.23 1.64 8.08
N PHE A 105 -5.11 2.54 8.43
CA PHE A 105 -6.03 3.14 7.47
C PHE A 105 -5.60 4.56 7.12
N GLN A 106 -5.65 4.88 5.83
CA GLN A 106 -5.35 6.22 5.33
C GLN A 106 -6.49 6.68 4.42
N PRO A 107 -7.21 7.75 4.79
CA PRO A 107 -8.32 8.22 3.95
C PRO A 107 -7.83 8.95 2.71
N LYS A 108 -8.66 8.96 1.68
CA LYS A 108 -8.53 9.84 0.53
C LYS A 108 -9.50 10.99 0.70
N PRO A 109 -9.22 12.19 0.22
CA PRO A 109 -8.02 12.58 -0.53
C PRO A 109 -6.78 12.57 0.35
N PHE A 110 -5.63 12.39 -0.29
CA PHE A 110 -4.38 12.22 0.44
C PHE A 110 -3.93 13.51 1.11
N ASP A 111 -3.50 13.38 2.37
CA ASP A 111 -2.76 14.40 3.08
C ASP A 111 -1.31 13.89 3.12
N PHE A 112 -0.45 14.47 2.30
CA PHE A 112 0.90 13.94 2.14
C PHE A 112 1.76 14.07 3.39
N ASP A 113 1.57 15.12 4.18
CA ASP A 113 2.28 15.21 5.45
C ASP A 113 1.91 14.04 6.35
N GLU A 114 0.63 13.69 6.41
CA GLU A 114 0.16 12.59 7.21
C GLU A 114 0.67 11.26 6.68
N ILE A 115 0.60 11.06 5.36
CA ILE A 115 1.06 9.81 4.75
C ILE A 115 2.55 9.61 4.98
N VAL A 116 3.35 10.65 4.78
CA VAL A 116 4.80 10.55 4.98
C VAL A 116 5.10 10.21 6.43
N HIS A 117 4.40 10.86 7.35
CA HIS A 117 4.59 10.57 8.77
C HIS A 117 4.26 9.11 9.08
N THR A 118 3.14 8.62 8.53
CA THR A 118 2.71 7.23 8.72
C THR A 118 3.75 6.27 8.16
N ILE A 119 4.24 6.52 6.95
CA ILE A 119 5.23 5.65 6.34
C ILE A 119 6.51 5.62 7.18
N GLN A 120 6.99 6.79 7.61
CA GLN A 120 8.21 6.86 8.40
C GLN A 120 8.07 6.11 9.73
N ALA A 121 6.89 6.17 10.34
CA ALA A 121 6.65 5.47 11.60
C ALA A 121 6.60 3.96 11.40
N LEU A 122 6.04 3.49 10.29
CA LEU A 122 5.86 2.05 10.05
C LEU A 122 7.10 1.38 9.47
N VAL A 123 7.92 2.10 8.73
CA VAL A 123 9.04 1.52 8.00
C VAL A 123 10.36 1.68 8.75
N LYS A 124 10.40 2.44 9.82
CA LYS A 124 11.64 2.64 10.53
C LYS A 124 12.16 1.31 11.10
N CYS A 125 13.43 1.16 11.06
CA CYS A 125 14.10 -0.07 11.52
C CYS A 125 14.40 -0.03 12.98
#